data_15c0ba459e84a23c4f8911c61ab65332
#
_entry.id   15c0ba459e84a23c4f8911c61ab65332
#
_cell.length_a   1.000
_cell.length_b   1.000
_cell.length_c   1.000
_cell.angle_alpha   90.00
_cell.angle_beta   90.00
_cell.angle_gamma   90.00
#
_symmetry.space_group_name_H-M   'P 1'
#
loop_
_entity.id
_entity.type
_entity.pdbx_description
1 polymer ?
#
loop_
_entity_poly.entity_id
_entity_poly.type
_entity_poly.pdbx_seq_one_letter_code
_entity_poly.pdbx_strand_id
1 'polypeptide(L)'
;VSATPPSAPPASAWAPLRLAVFRSLWLAVLASNVGTWMQTVGAQWLLVEQPNAPTLVALVQTASMLPVLLLALPAGALADTLDRRRLLIGVQCFLAAVGVLLTALTAADRMPPALLLTLTFALGVGQALTLPAWQAVIPELVPREQLVSASALGSISVNLARSVGPAVAGVLVAQAGVAVVFAVNTASFAIFAGALLRWRPDRPDGPAMPERFTAALRAGGRYVRHSPVVRRILLRAALFVVPGSALWALLPLVASQRLGLGPGGYGVLLAALGVGAVAASQLLLVAGLVYGGTLLVLALVPVPALVTAALVPAGVAWMTVLSTVNAAMQLFLPGWVRARGLSVYQMVFAGGQALGALAWGALGELAGLVAALAVAGAAMAVAALTVPLWPLRDTRGVDRDPAVYWPEPHLMLDAHPRTGPVLVTVSYTVPPERQDAFVEAMRAVGRSRRRTGAMRWGLFRAGERAHGFVEVYQVPSWEEHLRQHGGRLTGADRAAEERARALTEGDVHVAHLLPADEP
;
A
#
# COMPACT_ATOMS: atom_id res chain seq x y z
N VAL A 1 -23.52 40.75 1.11
CA VAL A 1 -23.13 39.79 2.15
C VAL A 1 -23.90 38.51 1.86
N SER A 2 -23.29 37.57 1.11
CA SER A 2 -23.87 36.26 0.85
C SER A 2 -23.65 35.39 2.08
N ALA A 3 -24.71 35.04 2.77
CA ALA A 3 -24.69 34.12 3.88
C ALA A 3 -24.28 32.73 3.37
N THR A 4 -23.14 32.20 3.84
CA THR A 4 -22.73 30.82 3.62
C THR A 4 -23.80 29.91 4.22
N PRO A 5 -24.35 28.94 3.48
CA PRO A 5 -25.34 28.01 4.04
C PRO A 5 -24.70 27.23 5.20
N PRO A 6 -25.45 26.95 6.27
CA PRO A 6 -24.94 26.20 7.41
C PRO A 6 -24.45 24.83 6.96
N SER A 7 -23.21 24.49 7.34
CA SER A 7 -22.62 23.17 7.10
C SER A 7 -23.53 22.09 7.69
N ALA A 8 -23.96 21.15 6.88
CA ALA A 8 -24.73 20.00 7.33
C ALA A 8 -23.98 19.28 8.48
N PRO A 9 -24.69 18.79 9.50
CA PRO A 9 -24.05 18.07 10.61
C PRO A 9 -23.24 16.90 10.08
N PRO A 10 -22.08 16.57 10.67
CA PRO A 10 -21.23 15.48 10.20
C PRO A 10 -22.03 14.17 10.17
N ALA A 11 -22.07 13.53 9.00
CA ALA A 11 -22.77 12.27 8.84
C ALA A 11 -22.22 11.23 9.84
N SER A 12 -23.10 10.51 10.51
CA SER A 12 -22.70 9.46 11.45
C SER A 12 -21.71 8.49 10.80
N ALA A 13 -20.67 8.07 11.52
CA ALA A 13 -19.68 7.08 11.04
C ALA A 13 -20.32 5.78 10.51
N TRP A 14 -21.56 5.47 10.94
CA TRP A 14 -22.33 4.30 10.55
C TRP A 14 -23.35 4.57 9.44
N ALA A 15 -23.43 5.81 8.94
CA ALA A 15 -24.40 6.20 7.92
C ALA A 15 -24.38 5.33 6.65
N PRO A 16 -23.22 4.90 6.11
CA PRO A 16 -23.18 4.03 4.93
C PRO A 16 -23.90 2.69 5.11
N LEU A 17 -23.94 2.13 6.32
CA LEU A 17 -24.64 0.86 6.60
C LEU A 17 -26.16 0.97 6.55
N ARG A 18 -26.72 2.19 6.49
CA ARG A 18 -28.16 2.39 6.25
C ARG A 18 -28.54 2.12 4.79
N LEU A 19 -27.59 2.23 3.88
CA LEU A 19 -27.77 1.91 2.46
C LEU A 19 -27.74 0.39 2.28
N ALA A 20 -28.85 -0.21 1.88
CA ALA A 20 -29.03 -1.67 1.82
C ALA A 20 -27.97 -2.35 0.92
N VAL A 21 -27.63 -1.72 -0.23
CA VAL A 21 -26.62 -2.23 -1.17
C VAL A 21 -25.24 -2.20 -0.52
N PHE A 22 -24.83 -1.08 0.04
CA PHE A 22 -23.54 -0.95 0.72
C PHE A 22 -23.44 -1.96 1.88
N ARG A 23 -24.47 -2.04 2.71
CA ARG A 23 -24.51 -2.98 3.86
C ARG A 23 -24.34 -4.42 3.43
N SER A 24 -25.08 -4.88 2.40
CA SER A 24 -25.00 -6.26 1.92
C SER A 24 -23.61 -6.60 1.38
N LEU A 25 -23.01 -5.72 0.58
CA LEU A 25 -21.66 -5.89 0.04
C LEU A 25 -20.60 -5.79 1.14
N TRP A 26 -20.74 -4.86 2.09
CA TRP A 26 -19.81 -4.72 3.21
C TRP A 26 -19.80 -5.95 4.11
N LEU A 27 -20.97 -6.53 4.42
CA LEU A 27 -21.07 -7.78 5.19
C LEU A 27 -20.45 -8.96 4.43
N ALA A 28 -20.65 -9.03 3.11
CA ALA A 28 -20.04 -10.06 2.28
C ALA A 28 -18.50 -9.94 2.26
N VAL A 29 -17.96 -8.71 2.13
CA VAL A 29 -16.53 -8.44 2.21
C VAL A 29 -15.98 -8.76 3.60
N LEU A 30 -16.70 -8.44 4.67
CA LEU A 30 -16.31 -8.79 6.04
C LEU A 30 -16.22 -10.31 6.20
N ALA A 31 -17.23 -11.07 5.75
CA ALA A 31 -17.21 -12.53 5.77
C ALA A 31 -16.02 -13.09 4.96
N SER A 32 -15.75 -12.55 3.77
CA SER A 32 -14.63 -12.95 2.94
C SER A 32 -13.28 -12.63 3.59
N ASN A 33 -13.13 -11.48 4.23
CA ASN A 33 -11.92 -11.13 4.98
C ASN A 33 -11.70 -12.09 6.16
N VAL A 34 -12.75 -12.39 6.95
CA VAL A 34 -12.67 -13.37 8.05
C VAL A 34 -12.28 -14.75 7.53
N GLY A 35 -12.94 -15.23 6.47
CA GLY A 35 -12.61 -16.50 5.82
C GLY A 35 -11.16 -16.58 5.32
N THR A 36 -10.64 -15.50 4.75
CA THR A 36 -9.24 -15.45 4.29
C THR A 36 -8.24 -15.57 5.44
N TRP A 37 -8.50 -14.92 6.58
CA TRP A 37 -7.66 -15.09 7.78
C TRP A 37 -7.78 -16.50 8.37
N MET A 38 -8.99 -17.06 8.39
CA MET A 38 -9.20 -18.44 8.81
C MET A 38 -8.42 -19.42 7.94
N GLN A 39 -8.45 -19.24 6.62
CA GLN A 39 -7.73 -20.09 5.69
C GLN A 39 -6.22 -20.04 5.88
N THR A 40 -5.65 -18.87 6.13
CA THR A 40 -4.21 -18.74 6.41
C THR A 40 -3.81 -19.60 7.62
N VAL A 41 -4.61 -19.55 8.70
CA VAL A 41 -4.42 -20.40 9.89
C VAL A 41 -4.51 -21.89 9.54
N GLY A 42 -5.53 -22.31 8.80
CA GLY A 42 -5.70 -23.71 8.38
C GLY A 42 -4.55 -24.20 7.51
N ALA A 43 -4.12 -23.39 6.52
CA ALA A 43 -3.02 -23.74 5.64
C ALA A 43 -1.67 -23.86 6.39
N GLN A 44 -1.40 -22.93 7.32
CA GLN A 44 -0.19 -23.01 8.15
C GLN A 44 -0.24 -24.22 9.08
N TRP A 45 -1.41 -24.51 9.66
CA TRP A 45 -1.57 -25.63 10.60
C TRP A 45 -1.35 -27.00 9.95
N LEU A 46 -1.78 -27.20 8.72
CA LEU A 46 -1.52 -28.43 7.95
C LEU A 46 -0.03 -28.74 7.74
N LEU A 47 0.81 -27.71 7.81
CA LEU A 47 2.26 -27.85 7.53
C LEU A 47 3.12 -27.88 8.79
N VAL A 48 2.54 -27.67 9.98
CA VAL A 48 3.29 -27.59 11.25
C VAL A 48 4.00 -28.90 11.60
N GLU A 49 3.43 -30.05 11.25
CA GLU A 49 3.96 -31.38 11.55
C GLU A 49 4.78 -31.99 10.40
N GLN A 50 4.90 -31.25 9.29
CA GLN A 50 5.65 -31.72 8.12
C GLN A 50 7.17 -31.64 8.35
N PRO A 51 7.97 -32.52 7.72
CA PRO A 51 9.39 -32.27 7.59
C PRO A 51 9.64 -30.88 6.96
N ASN A 52 10.65 -30.15 7.41
CA ASN A 52 10.93 -28.78 6.99
C ASN A 52 9.79 -27.78 7.29
N ALA A 53 9.04 -27.99 8.38
CA ALA A 53 7.93 -27.14 8.79
C ALA A 53 8.28 -25.64 8.85
N PRO A 54 9.46 -25.19 9.34
CA PRO A 54 9.81 -23.76 9.34
C PRO A 54 9.74 -23.12 7.97
N THR A 55 10.30 -23.76 6.96
CA THR A 55 10.26 -23.29 5.58
C THR A 55 8.86 -23.39 4.98
N LEU A 56 8.16 -24.52 5.16
CA LEU A 56 6.84 -24.74 4.57
C LEU A 56 5.78 -23.79 5.13
N VAL A 57 5.73 -23.59 6.45
CA VAL A 57 4.79 -22.66 7.11
C VAL A 57 5.06 -21.23 6.69
N ALA A 58 6.33 -20.83 6.59
CA ALA A 58 6.72 -19.52 6.10
C ALA A 58 6.35 -19.32 4.61
N LEU A 59 6.44 -20.37 3.79
CA LEU A 59 6.02 -20.34 2.39
C LEU A 59 4.52 -20.11 2.22
N VAL A 60 3.66 -20.48 3.17
CA VAL A 60 2.23 -20.10 3.12
C VAL A 60 2.06 -18.58 3.11
N GLN A 61 2.79 -17.88 3.98
CA GLN A 61 2.76 -16.41 4.01
C GLN A 61 3.34 -15.81 2.73
N THR A 62 4.45 -16.38 2.25
CA THR A 62 5.06 -15.97 0.97
C THR A 62 4.09 -16.19 -0.19
N ALA A 63 3.46 -17.36 -0.31
CA ALA A 63 2.50 -17.69 -1.36
C ALA A 63 1.28 -16.77 -1.35
N SER A 64 0.82 -16.34 -0.17
CA SER A 64 -0.30 -15.41 -0.03
C SER A 64 0.06 -13.97 -0.45
N MET A 65 1.29 -13.52 -0.14
CA MET A 65 1.70 -12.11 -0.31
C MET A 65 2.44 -11.85 -1.63
N LEU A 66 3.12 -12.85 -2.18
CA LEU A 66 3.87 -12.71 -3.42
C LEU A 66 3.00 -12.28 -4.62
N PRO A 67 1.78 -12.80 -4.82
CA PRO A 67 0.89 -12.29 -5.87
C PRO A 67 0.55 -10.82 -5.70
N VAL A 68 0.35 -10.34 -4.46
CA VAL A 68 0.08 -8.92 -4.20
C VAL A 68 1.29 -8.06 -4.60
N LEU A 69 2.51 -8.50 -4.29
CA LEU A 69 3.74 -7.83 -4.74
C LEU A 69 3.82 -7.75 -6.27
N LEU A 70 3.55 -8.85 -6.96
CA LEU A 70 3.71 -8.95 -8.42
C LEU A 70 2.58 -8.26 -9.19
N LEU A 71 1.35 -8.32 -8.66
CA LEU A 71 0.15 -7.91 -9.36
C LEU A 71 -0.45 -6.58 -8.87
N ALA A 72 0.08 -5.94 -7.81
CA ALA A 72 -0.48 -4.69 -7.28
C ALA A 72 -0.69 -3.61 -8.35
N LEU A 73 0.27 -3.46 -9.25
CA LEU A 73 0.21 -2.48 -10.33
C LEU A 73 -0.70 -2.94 -11.50
N PRO A 74 -0.56 -4.17 -12.06
CA PRO A 74 -1.50 -4.69 -13.05
C PRO A 74 -2.94 -4.75 -12.55
N ALA A 75 -3.17 -5.12 -11.29
CA ALA A 75 -4.50 -5.20 -10.69
C ALA A 75 -5.21 -3.84 -10.65
N GLY A 76 -4.48 -2.77 -10.30
CA GLY A 76 -5.01 -1.41 -10.36
C GLY A 76 -5.43 -1.02 -11.78
N ALA A 77 -4.61 -1.35 -12.77
CA ALA A 77 -4.95 -1.09 -14.18
C ALA A 77 -6.19 -1.82 -14.66
N LEU A 78 -6.30 -3.11 -14.29
CA LEU A 78 -7.48 -3.91 -14.64
C LEU A 78 -8.75 -3.32 -13.98
N ALA A 79 -8.66 -2.86 -12.74
CA ALA A 79 -9.76 -2.20 -12.03
C ALA A 79 -10.18 -0.85 -12.66
N ASP A 80 -9.25 -0.16 -13.34
CA ASP A 80 -9.53 1.11 -14.01
C ASP A 80 -10.07 0.93 -15.45
N THR A 81 -9.73 -0.19 -16.10
CA THR A 81 -10.06 -0.42 -17.52
C THR A 81 -11.25 -1.36 -17.74
N LEU A 82 -11.52 -2.26 -16.80
CA LEU A 82 -12.59 -3.23 -16.90
C LEU A 82 -13.82 -2.79 -16.08
N ASP A 83 -14.98 -3.36 -16.43
CA ASP A 83 -16.18 -3.26 -15.60
C ASP A 83 -15.89 -3.89 -14.23
N ARG A 84 -15.82 -3.05 -13.19
CA ARG A 84 -15.42 -3.40 -11.83
C ARG A 84 -16.28 -4.50 -11.22
N ARG A 85 -17.60 -4.46 -11.48
CA ARG A 85 -18.53 -5.49 -11.01
C ARG A 85 -18.24 -6.84 -11.66
N ARG A 86 -18.06 -6.88 -13.00
CA ARG A 86 -17.75 -8.12 -13.73
C ARG A 86 -16.39 -8.67 -13.32
N LEU A 87 -15.40 -7.81 -13.15
CA LEU A 87 -14.07 -8.19 -12.66
C LEU A 87 -14.19 -8.85 -11.27
N LEU A 88 -14.88 -8.21 -10.32
CA LEU A 88 -15.06 -8.76 -8.97
C LEU A 88 -15.82 -10.09 -9.00
N ILE A 89 -16.91 -10.23 -9.78
CA ILE A 89 -17.64 -11.49 -9.90
C ILE A 89 -16.72 -12.59 -10.44
N GLY A 90 -15.97 -12.33 -11.51
CA GLY A 90 -15.03 -13.29 -12.08
C GLY A 90 -13.96 -13.74 -11.09
N VAL A 91 -13.40 -12.79 -10.34
CA VAL A 91 -12.40 -13.06 -9.30
C VAL A 91 -13.02 -13.88 -8.16
N GLN A 92 -14.22 -13.54 -7.67
CA GLN A 92 -14.87 -14.32 -6.60
C GLN A 92 -15.24 -15.74 -7.05
N CYS A 93 -15.68 -15.93 -8.29
CA CYS A 93 -15.91 -17.25 -8.87
C CYS A 93 -14.60 -18.07 -8.96
N PHE A 94 -13.52 -17.44 -9.39
CA PHE A 94 -12.19 -18.06 -9.39
C PHE A 94 -11.75 -18.47 -7.99
N LEU A 95 -11.86 -17.58 -7.00
CA LEU A 95 -11.54 -17.87 -5.60
C LEU A 95 -12.39 -19.01 -5.03
N ALA A 96 -13.69 -19.03 -5.35
CA ALA A 96 -14.59 -20.11 -4.94
C ALA A 96 -14.19 -21.45 -5.57
N ALA A 97 -13.86 -21.48 -6.85
CA ALA A 97 -13.40 -22.70 -7.53
C ALA A 97 -12.10 -23.26 -6.92
N VAL A 98 -11.11 -22.40 -6.70
CA VAL A 98 -9.86 -22.78 -5.99
C VAL A 98 -10.17 -23.25 -4.58
N GLY A 99 -11.07 -22.57 -3.87
CA GLY A 99 -11.48 -22.94 -2.52
C GLY A 99 -12.20 -24.31 -2.46
N VAL A 100 -13.06 -24.61 -3.43
CA VAL A 100 -13.71 -25.95 -3.56
C VAL A 100 -12.65 -27.03 -3.73
N LEU A 101 -11.68 -26.80 -4.63
CA LEU A 101 -10.60 -27.76 -4.88
C LEU A 101 -9.76 -27.97 -3.62
N LEU A 102 -9.39 -26.89 -2.95
CA LEU A 102 -8.65 -26.92 -1.69
C LEU A 102 -9.41 -27.71 -0.61
N THR A 103 -10.70 -27.43 -0.45
CA THR A 103 -11.57 -28.12 0.51
C THR A 103 -11.70 -29.61 0.22
N ALA A 104 -11.99 -29.96 -1.03
CA ALA A 104 -12.21 -31.34 -1.44
C ALA A 104 -10.95 -32.20 -1.28
N LEU A 105 -9.80 -31.69 -1.69
CA LEU A 105 -8.52 -32.41 -1.57
C LEU A 105 -8.10 -32.57 -0.10
N THR A 106 -8.34 -31.55 0.74
CA THR A 106 -8.05 -31.63 2.17
C THR A 106 -8.99 -32.63 2.87
N ALA A 107 -10.29 -32.61 2.54
CA ALA A 107 -11.24 -33.57 3.10
C ALA A 107 -10.98 -35.02 2.66
N ALA A 108 -10.32 -35.22 1.52
CA ALA A 108 -9.93 -36.52 1.00
C ALA A 108 -8.53 -36.97 1.47
N ASP A 109 -7.86 -36.21 2.35
CA ASP A 109 -6.46 -36.43 2.79
C ASP A 109 -5.46 -36.55 1.62
N ARG A 110 -5.72 -35.82 0.51
CA ARG A 110 -4.92 -35.81 -0.70
C ARG A 110 -4.27 -34.45 -0.98
N MET A 111 -3.85 -33.74 0.08
CA MET A 111 -3.28 -32.40 -0.01
C MET A 111 -1.76 -32.39 0.26
N PRO A 112 -0.91 -32.62 -0.75
CA PRO A 112 0.53 -32.49 -0.57
C PRO A 112 0.93 -31.02 -0.37
N PRO A 113 2.03 -30.73 0.36
CA PRO A 113 2.48 -29.36 0.65
C PRO A 113 2.63 -28.47 -0.58
N ALA A 114 3.19 -28.99 -1.67
CA ALA A 114 3.38 -28.24 -2.91
C ALA A 114 2.05 -27.79 -3.53
N LEU A 115 1.03 -28.64 -3.51
CA LEU A 115 -0.31 -28.29 -4.03
C LEU A 115 -1.02 -27.27 -3.13
N LEU A 116 -0.90 -27.42 -1.80
CA LEU A 116 -1.41 -26.44 -0.85
C LEU A 116 -0.82 -25.05 -1.11
N LEU A 117 0.49 -24.95 -1.29
CA LEU A 117 1.19 -23.70 -1.58
C LEU A 117 0.77 -23.12 -2.94
N THR A 118 0.61 -23.96 -3.97
CA THR A 118 0.13 -23.54 -5.29
C THR A 118 -1.29 -22.97 -5.22
N LEU A 119 -2.22 -23.65 -4.54
CA LEU A 119 -3.59 -23.18 -4.36
C LEU A 119 -3.65 -21.93 -3.48
N THR A 120 -2.79 -21.83 -2.46
CA THR A 120 -2.65 -20.61 -1.65
C THR A 120 -2.15 -19.44 -2.49
N PHE A 121 -1.19 -19.66 -3.37
CA PHE A 121 -0.73 -18.65 -4.33
C PHE A 121 -1.86 -18.22 -5.27
N ALA A 122 -2.64 -19.17 -5.81
CA ALA A 122 -3.81 -18.87 -6.65
C ALA A 122 -4.85 -18.02 -5.92
N LEU A 123 -5.12 -18.32 -4.64
CA LEU A 123 -5.98 -17.46 -3.81
C LEU A 123 -5.37 -16.07 -3.60
N GLY A 124 -4.07 -15.98 -3.40
CA GLY A 124 -3.33 -14.72 -3.34
C GLY A 124 -3.48 -13.86 -4.61
N VAL A 125 -3.49 -14.49 -5.79
CA VAL A 125 -3.78 -13.81 -7.07
C VAL A 125 -5.17 -13.18 -7.06
N GLY A 126 -6.19 -13.93 -6.65
CA GLY A 126 -7.55 -13.41 -6.55
C GLY A 126 -7.66 -12.27 -5.53
N GLN A 127 -6.99 -12.38 -4.38
CA GLN A 127 -6.96 -11.30 -3.38
C GLN A 127 -6.27 -10.04 -3.91
N ALA A 128 -5.17 -10.17 -4.64
CA ALA A 128 -4.46 -9.06 -5.26
C ALA A 128 -5.35 -8.27 -6.24
N LEU A 129 -6.24 -8.95 -6.96
CA LEU A 129 -7.21 -8.34 -7.88
C LEU A 129 -8.43 -7.76 -7.15
N THR A 130 -8.86 -8.36 -6.04
CA THR A 130 -10.05 -7.96 -5.30
C THR A 130 -9.89 -6.58 -4.67
N LEU A 131 -8.74 -6.29 -4.02
CA LEU A 131 -8.56 -5.08 -3.23
C LEU A 131 -8.71 -3.78 -4.05
N PRO A 132 -7.99 -3.56 -5.17
CA PRO A 132 -8.13 -2.34 -5.95
C PRO A 132 -9.52 -2.23 -6.60
N ALA A 133 -10.09 -3.33 -7.08
CA ALA A 133 -11.42 -3.34 -7.67
C ALA A 133 -12.50 -2.99 -6.63
N TRP A 134 -12.41 -3.51 -5.41
CA TRP A 134 -13.32 -3.17 -4.31
C TRP A 134 -13.21 -1.70 -3.92
N GLN A 135 -11.99 -1.16 -3.76
CA GLN A 135 -11.77 0.25 -3.43
C GLN A 135 -12.35 1.18 -4.50
N ALA A 136 -12.28 0.77 -5.77
CA ALA A 136 -12.85 1.53 -6.89
C ALA A 136 -14.39 1.50 -6.94
N VAL A 137 -15.03 0.48 -6.35
CA VAL A 137 -16.51 0.35 -6.26
C VAL A 137 -17.09 1.21 -5.13
N ILE A 138 -16.38 1.43 -4.04
CA ILE A 138 -16.91 2.16 -2.87
C ILE A 138 -17.55 3.52 -3.25
N PRO A 139 -16.97 4.37 -4.12
CA PRO A 139 -17.57 5.64 -4.52
C PRO A 139 -18.87 5.51 -5.33
N GLU A 140 -19.15 4.32 -5.89
CA GLU A 140 -20.39 4.04 -6.62
C GLU A 140 -21.54 3.59 -5.69
N LEU A 141 -21.19 3.23 -4.44
CA LEU A 141 -22.13 2.69 -3.46
C LEU A 141 -22.66 3.71 -2.46
N VAL A 142 -21.94 4.83 -2.28
CA VAL A 142 -22.26 5.83 -1.24
C VAL A 142 -22.14 7.25 -1.79
N PRO A 143 -22.95 8.19 -1.28
CA PRO A 143 -22.78 9.62 -1.57
C PRO A 143 -21.39 10.13 -1.18
N ARG A 144 -20.92 11.19 -1.84
CA ARG A 144 -19.55 11.75 -1.61
C ARG A 144 -19.29 12.13 -0.16
N GLU A 145 -20.30 12.63 0.54
CA GLU A 145 -20.24 13.03 1.95
C GLU A 145 -20.00 11.85 2.90
N GLN A 146 -20.31 10.63 2.46
CA GLN A 146 -20.16 9.40 3.24
C GLN A 146 -18.91 8.60 2.88
N LEU A 147 -18.10 9.02 1.89
CA LEU A 147 -16.90 8.28 1.45
C LEU A 147 -15.89 8.04 2.57
N VAL A 148 -15.69 9.04 3.44
CA VAL A 148 -14.77 8.93 4.58
C VAL A 148 -15.25 7.83 5.55
N SER A 149 -16.55 7.84 5.86
CA SER A 149 -17.17 6.84 6.74
C SER A 149 -17.15 5.43 6.11
N ALA A 150 -17.40 5.31 4.80
CA ALA A 150 -17.33 4.04 4.08
C ALA A 150 -15.90 3.47 4.08
N SER A 151 -14.88 4.31 3.89
CA SER A 151 -13.48 3.91 3.96
C SER A 151 -13.07 3.49 5.37
N ALA A 152 -13.56 4.16 6.41
CA ALA A 152 -13.36 3.79 7.80
C ALA A 152 -13.97 2.41 8.11
N LEU A 153 -15.20 2.15 7.62
CA LEU A 153 -15.86 0.84 7.73
C LEU A 153 -15.08 -0.27 7.01
N GLY A 154 -14.45 0.04 5.87
CA GLY A 154 -13.53 -0.88 5.19
C GLY A 154 -12.34 -1.26 6.07
N SER A 155 -11.73 -0.29 6.75
CA SER A 155 -10.63 -0.53 7.69
C SER A 155 -11.09 -1.34 8.91
N ILE A 156 -12.28 -1.07 9.44
CA ILE A 156 -12.89 -1.85 10.52
C ILE A 156 -13.07 -3.30 10.08
N SER A 157 -13.59 -3.56 8.88
CA SER A 157 -13.77 -4.91 8.33
C SER A 157 -12.45 -5.71 8.32
N VAL A 158 -11.36 -5.11 7.82
CA VAL A 158 -10.06 -5.78 7.75
C VAL A 158 -9.49 -6.07 9.14
N ASN A 159 -9.59 -5.12 10.07
CA ASN A 159 -9.04 -5.28 11.43
C ASN A 159 -9.84 -6.27 12.27
N LEU A 160 -11.18 -6.23 12.15
CA LEU A 160 -12.06 -7.19 12.80
C LEU A 160 -11.80 -8.62 12.29
N ALA A 161 -11.66 -8.78 10.98
CA ALA A 161 -11.33 -10.06 10.37
C ALA A 161 -9.98 -10.61 10.86
N ARG A 162 -8.97 -9.74 10.99
CA ARG A 162 -7.63 -10.09 11.50
C ARG A 162 -7.67 -10.58 12.94
N SER A 163 -8.54 -10.00 13.78
CA SER A 163 -8.67 -10.38 15.19
C SER A 163 -9.54 -11.61 15.39
N VAL A 164 -10.70 -11.67 14.70
CA VAL A 164 -11.71 -12.72 14.90
C VAL A 164 -11.41 -13.96 14.06
N GLY A 165 -10.92 -13.77 12.82
CA GLY A 165 -10.69 -14.88 11.88
C GLY A 165 -9.82 -15.99 12.45
N PRO A 166 -8.61 -15.68 12.94
CA PRO A 166 -7.73 -16.69 13.52
C PRO A 166 -8.29 -17.41 14.75
N ALA A 167 -9.01 -16.68 15.63
CA ALA A 167 -9.64 -17.25 16.81
C ALA A 167 -10.71 -18.29 16.41
N VAL A 168 -11.59 -17.91 15.47
CA VAL A 168 -12.62 -18.81 14.92
C VAL A 168 -11.96 -19.99 14.21
N ALA A 169 -10.92 -19.76 13.42
CA ALA A 169 -10.19 -20.82 12.74
C ALA A 169 -9.58 -21.83 13.72
N GLY A 170 -8.93 -21.35 14.79
CA GLY A 170 -8.33 -22.21 15.80
C GLY A 170 -9.36 -23.14 16.45
N VAL A 171 -10.56 -22.62 16.78
CA VAL A 171 -11.66 -23.42 17.32
C VAL A 171 -12.19 -24.42 16.29
N LEU A 172 -12.43 -23.99 15.05
CA LEU A 172 -12.96 -24.87 14.01
C LEU A 172 -11.96 -25.96 13.61
N VAL A 173 -10.66 -25.63 13.51
CA VAL A 173 -9.62 -26.64 13.24
C VAL A 173 -9.59 -27.68 14.36
N ALA A 174 -9.68 -27.25 15.63
CA ALA A 174 -9.63 -28.16 16.77
C ALA A 174 -10.86 -29.09 16.86
N GLN A 175 -12.05 -28.61 16.46
CA GLN A 175 -13.30 -29.36 16.60
C GLN A 175 -13.71 -30.13 15.34
N ALA A 176 -13.44 -29.58 14.16
CA ALA A 176 -14.00 -30.08 12.90
C ALA A 176 -12.93 -30.25 11.79
N GLY A 177 -11.67 -29.94 12.09
CA GLY A 177 -10.57 -30.08 11.15
C GLY A 177 -10.42 -28.94 10.15
N VAL A 178 -9.31 -28.95 9.42
CA VAL A 178 -8.91 -27.85 8.50
C VAL A 178 -9.83 -27.76 7.29
N ALA A 179 -10.36 -28.88 6.79
CA ALA A 179 -11.26 -28.90 5.62
C ALA A 179 -12.49 -28.02 5.83
N VAL A 180 -13.05 -27.99 7.04
CA VAL A 180 -14.21 -27.16 7.38
C VAL A 180 -13.86 -25.67 7.32
N VAL A 181 -12.67 -25.30 7.76
CA VAL A 181 -12.19 -23.90 7.67
C VAL A 181 -12.10 -23.45 6.19
N PHE A 182 -11.60 -24.31 5.31
CA PHE A 182 -11.54 -24.04 3.87
C PHE A 182 -12.93 -23.98 3.25
N ALA A 183 -13.86 -24.84 3.68
CA ALA A 183 -15.25 -24.82 3.21
C ALA A 183 -15.96 -23.51 3.59
N VAL A 184 -15.78 -23.05 4.83
CA VAL A 184 -16.36 -21.77 5.31
C VAL A 184 -15.80 -20.59 4.51
N ASN A 185 -14.51 -20.57 4.24
CA ASN A 185 -13.93 -19.52 3.40
C ASN A 185 -14.46 -19.59 1.95
N THR A 186 -14.57 -20.79 1.38
CA THR A 186 -15.15 -21.00 0.04
C THR A 186 -16.58 -20.47 -0.03
N ALA A 187 -17.41 -20.76 0.98
CA ALA A 187 -18.75 -20.22 1.08
C ALA A 187 -18.78 -18.69 1.14
N SER A 188 -17.79 -18.06 1.81
CA SER A 188 -17.70 -16.61 1.88
C SER A 188 -17.45 -15.95 0.51
N PHE A 189 -16.66 -16.57 -0.35
CA PHE A 189 -16.46 -16.13 -1.73
C PHE A 189 -17.75 -16.25 -2.55
N ALA A 190 -18.50 -17.34 -2.39
CA ALA A 190 -19.79 -17.52 -3.06
C ALA A 190 -20.83 -16.49 -2.58
N ILE A 191 -20.86 -16.18 -1.29
CA ILE A 191 -21.72 -15.13 -0.70
C ILE A 191 -21.37 -13.78 -1.31
N PHE A 192 -20.08 -13.47 -1.43
CA PHE A 192 -19.66 -12.19 -2.01
C PHE A 192 -20.00 -12.11 -3.51
N ALA A 193 -19.78 -13.18 -4.27
CA ALA A 193 -20.21 -13.26 -5.67
C ALA A 193 -21.73 -13.07 -5.80
N GLY A 194 -22.53 -13.72 -4.95
CA GLY A 194 -23.98 -13.58 -4.92
C GLY A 194 -24.47 -12.17 -4.59
N ALA A 195 -23.79 -11.48 -3.65
CA ALA A 195 -24.08 -10.08 -3.35
C ALA A 195 -23.78 -9.15 -4.55
N LEU A 196 -22.64 -9.37 -5.24
CA LEU A 196 -22.27 -8.64 -6.45
C LEU A 196 -23.25 -8.91 -7.62
N LEU A 197 -23.77 -10.12 -7.76
CA LEU A 197 -24.76 -10.46 -8.79
C LEU A 197 -26.09 -9.75 -8.57
N ARG A 198 -26.48 -9.52 -7.32
CA ARG A 198 -27.70 -8.76 -6.98
C ARG A 198 -27.54 -7.25 -7.13
N TRP A 199 -26.32 -6.74 -7.02
CA TRP A 199 -26.03 -5.32 -7.19
C TRP A 199 -26.07 -4.94 -8.67
N ARG A 200 -26.81 -3.91 -9.03
CA ARG A 200 -26.86 -3.30 -10.36
C ARG A 200 -26.36 -1.87 -10.23
N PRO A 201 -25.17 -1.55 -10.73
CA PRO A 201 -24.67 -0.18 -10.70
C PRO A 201 -25.50 0.71 -11.64
N ASP A 202 -25.85 1.91 -11.20
CA ASP A 202 -26.27 2.98 -12.08
C ASP A 202 -25.05 3.40 -12.91
N ARG A 203 -25.15 3.30 -14.24
CA ARG A 203 -24.04 3.70 -15.10
C ARG A 203 -23.91 5.21 -15.06
N PRO A 204 -22.76 5.79 -14.66
CA PRO A 204 -22.51 7.20 -14.90
C PRO A 204 -22.31 7.40 -16.40
N ASP A 205 -23.14 8.25 -16.99
CA ASP A 205 -22.93 8.76 -18.35
C ASP A 205 -21.71 9.70 -18.33
N GLY A 206 -20.64 9.29 -18.99
CA GLY A 206 -19.51 10.15 -19.32
C GLY A 206 -18.22 9.38 -19.59
N PRO A 207 -17.55 9.62 -20.72
CA PRO A 207 -16.23 9.06 -20.97
C PRO A 207 -15.21 9.84 -20.17
N ALA A 208 -14.81 9.34 -19.02
CA ALA A 208 -13.51 9.71 -18.47
C ALA A 208 -12.47 9.15 -19.47
N MET A 209 -11.69 10.03 -20.14
CA MET A 209 -10.56 9.59 -20.93
C MET A 209 -9.57 8.89 -19.99
N PRO A 210 -9.43 7.56 -20.02
CA PRO A 210 -8.55 6.88 -19.10
C PRO A 210 -7.10 7.23 -19.43
N GLU A 211 -6.36 7.68 -18.43
CA GLU A 211 -4.92 7.86 -18.55
C GLU A 211 -4.29 6.50 -18.93
N ARG A 212 -3.41 6.49 -19.93
CA ARG A 212 -2.74 5.25 -20.33
C ARG A 212 -2.00 4.66 -19.13
N PHE A 213 -2.27 3.39 -18.82
CA PHE A 213 -1.68 2.66 -17.71
C PHE A 213 -0.16 2.82 -17.60
N THR A 214 0.56 2.66 -18.73
CA THR A 214 2.03 2.78 -18.75
C THR A 214 2.52 4.20 -18.43
N ALA A 215 1.76 5.23 -18.83
CA ALA A 215 2.07 6.63 -18.50
C ALA A 215 1.81 6.90 -17.02
N ALA A 216 0.67 6.43 -16.52
CA ALA A 216 0.29 6.50 -15.12
C ALA A 216 1.31 5.82 -14.20
N LEU A 217 1.74 4.61 -14.55
CA LEU A 217 2.73 3.84 -13.80
C LEU A 217 4.08 4.54 -13.77
N ARG A 218 4.54 5.04 -14.92
CA ARG A 218 5.80 5.81 -15.01
C ARG A 218 5.75 7.09 -14.19
N ALA A 219 4.63 7.80 -14.22
CA ALA A 219 4.44 9.02 -13.42
C ALA A 219 4.48 8.72 -11.91
N GLY A 220 3.78 7.68 -11.45
CA GLY A 220 3.84 7.22 -10.06
C GLY A 220 5.24 6.81 -9.62
N GLY A 221 5.94 6.01 -10.43
CA GLY A 221 7.32 5.58 -10.17
C GLY A 221 8.29 6.76 -10.08
N ARG A 222 8.17 7.74 -10.99
CA ARG A 222 8.98 8.99 -10.94
C ARG A 222 8.69 9.76 -9.65
N TYR A 223 7.43 9.91 -9.27
CA TYR A 223 7.07 10.61 -8.05
C TYR A 223 7.72 9.98 -6.82
N VAL A 224 7.60 8.66 -6.67
CA VAL A 224 8.20 7.92 -5.55
C VAL A 224 9.72 8.08 -5.56
N ARG A 225 10.37 7.89 -6.73
CA ARG A 225 11.84 7.96 -6.87
C ARG A 225 12.38 9.35 -6.50
N HIS A 226 11.67 10.41 -6.86
CA HIS A 226 12.13 11.80 -6.69
C HIS A 226 11.51 12.51 -5.47
N SER A 227 10.72 11.79 -4.64
CA SER A 227 10.20 12.30 -3.37
C SER A 227 10.98 11.73 -2.18
N PRO A 228 11.88 12.50 -1.54
CA PRO A 228 12.64 12.02 -0.37
C PRO A 228 11.74 11.64 0.81
N VAL A 229 10.58 12.29 0.95
CA VAL A 229 9.61 12.01 2.01
C VAL A 229 8.98 10.63 1.80
N VAL A 230 8.47 10.36 0.58
CA VAL A 230 7.86 9.07 0.23
C VAL A 230 8.86 7.93 0.40
N ARG A 231 10.09 8.10 -0.13
CA ARG A 231 11.14 7.10 0.03
C ARG A 231 11.46 6.80 1.49
N ARG A 232 11.46 7.81 2.35
CA ARG A 232 11.68 7.63 3.80
C ARG A 232 10.54 6.88 4.46
N ILE A 233 9.28 7.18 4.09
CA ILE A 233 8.11 6.45 4.57
C ILE A 233 8.18 4.97 4.16
N LEU A 234 8.50 4.69 2.89
CA LEU A 234 8.64 3.32 2.37
C LEU A 234 9.79 2.56 3.05
N LEU A 235 10.93 3.23 3.28
CA LEU A 235 12.04 2.63 4.02
C LEU A 235 11.63 2.25 5.45
N ARG A 236 10.90 3.13 6.14
CA ARG A 236 10.37 2.84 7.48
C ARG A 236 9.41 1.65 7.48
N ALA A 237 8.54 1.58 6.48
CA ALA A 237 7.67 0.42 6.30
C ALA A 237 8.48 -0.87 6.13
N ALA A 238 9.47 -0.88 5.24
CA ALA A 238 10.30 -2.05 4.98
C ALA A 238 11.11 -2.48 6.23
N LEU A 239 11.76 -1.52 6.91
CA LEU A 239 12.55 -1.79 8.13
C LEU A 239 11.72 -2.35 9.28
N PHE A 240 10.42 -2.10 9.31
CA PHE A 240 9.52 -2.70 10.30
C PHE A 240 8.91 -4.01 9.80
N VAL A 241 8.42 -4.06 8.57
CA VAL A 241 7.67 -5.19 8.04
C VAL A 241 8.55 -6.42 7.83
N VAL A 242 9.80 -6.24 7.35
CA VAL A 242 10.71 -7.38 7.09
C VAL A 242 11.05 -8.16 8.37
N PRO A 243 11.59 -7.55 9.44
CA PRO A 243 11.79 -8.31 10.67
C PRO A 243 10.46 -8.71 11.35
N GLY A 244 9.43 -7.86 11.25
CA GLY A 244 8.11 -8.15 11.83
C GLY A 244 7.38 -9.33 11.19
N SER A 245 7.69 -9.69 9.96
CA SER A 245 7.12 -10.87 9.28
C SER A 245 7.51 -12.19 9.95
N ALA A 246 8.60 -12.22 10.75
CA ALA A 246 9.00 -13.40 11.51
C ALA A 246 7.90 -13.88 12.46
N LEU A 247 7.20 -12.96 13.12
CA LEU A 247 6.08 -13.32 14.00
C LEU A 247 4.98 -14.03 13.21
N TRP A 248 4.55 -13.48 12.09
CA TRP A 248 3.48 -14.04 11.27
C TRP A 248 3.86 -15.38 10.62
N ALA A 249 5.14 -15.54 10.24
CA ALA A 249 5.63 -16.76 9.61
C ALA A 249 5.91 -17.89 10.61
N LEU A 250 6.42 -17.57 11.81
CA LEU A 250 6.92 -18.57 12.74
C LEU A 250 6.02 -18.81 13.96
N LEU A 251 4.98 -17.97 14.21
CA LEU A 251 4.07 -18.11 15.35
C LEU A 251 3.38 -19.47 15.43
N PRO A 252 2.94 -20.12 14.32
CA PRO A 252 2.36 -21.45 14.37
C PRO A 252 3.34 -22.50 14.96
N LEU A 253 4.62 -22.37 14.62
CA LEU A 253 5.68 -23.25 15.12
C LEU A 253 6.00 -22.98 16.59
N VAL A 254 5.99 -21.71 17.00
CA VAL A 254 6.09 -21.36 18.43
C VAL A 254 4.95 -22.01 19.20
N ALA A 255 3.71 -21.89 18.70
CA ALA A 255 2.54 -22.50 19.34
C ALA A 255 2.69 -24.02 19.50
N SER A 256 3.01 -24.73 18.41
CA SER A 256 3.07 -26.19 18.41
C SER A 256 4.34 -26.74 19.05
N GLN A 257 5.52 -26.29 18.62
CA GLN A 257 6.80 -26.93 19.01
C GLN A 257 7.37 -26.42 20.34
N ARG A 258 7.13 -25.15 20.69
CA ARG A 258 7.67 -24.58 21.93
C ARG A 258 6.68 -24.54 23.08
N LEU A 259 5.42 -24.26 22.79
CA LEU A 259 4.40 -24.12 23.81
C LEU A 259 3.50 -25.35 23.95
N GLY A 260 3.64 -26.33 23.06
CA GLY A 260 2.82 -27.55 23.06
C GLY A 260 1.31 -27.28 22.86
N LEU A 261 0.96 -26.16 22.21
CA LEU A 261 -0.41 -25.75 22.02
C LEU A 261 -0.98 -26.33 20.73
N GLY A 262 -2.21 -26.77 20.77
CA GLY A 262 -2.97 -27.15 19.58
C GLY A 262 -3.46 -25.95 18.78
N PRO A 263 -4.26 -26.19 17.71
CA PRO A 263 -4.76 -25.14 16.81
C PRO A 263 -5.60 -24.08 17.54
N GLY A 264 -6.36 -24.46 18.56
CA GLY A 264 -7.10 -23.52 19.41
C GLY A 264 -6.18 -22.55 20.15
N GLY A 265 -5.06 -23.04 20.69
CA GLY A 265 -4.05 -22.22 21.35
C GLY A 265 -3.38 -21.24 20.37
N TYR A 266 -3.07 -21.67 19.16
CA TYR A 266 -2.56 -20.79 18.11
C TYR A 266 -3.57 -19.67 17.77
N GLY A 267 -4.86 -20.01 17.68
CA GLY A 267 -5.94 -19.03 17.49
C GLY A 267 -5.98 -17.98 18.61
N VAL A 268 -5.79 -18.39 19.89
CA VAL A 268 -5.73 -17.47 21.05
C VAL A 268 -4.53 -16.54 20.95
N LEU A 269 -3.35 -17.03 20.56
CA LEU A 269 -2.14 -16.21 20.36
C LEU A 269 -2.37 -15.12 19.29
N LEU A 270 -3.00 -15.48 18.17
CA LEU A 270 -3.34 -14.52 17.12
C LEU A 270 -4.44 -13.54 17.53
N ALA A 271 -5.43 -13.98 18.33
CA ALA A 271 -6.44 -13.08 18.88
C ALA A 271 -5.81 -12.05 19.83
N ALA A 272 -4.88 -12.46 20.69
CA ALA A 272 -4.14 -11.57 21.59
C ALA A 272 -3.37 -10.49 20.78
N LEU A 273 -2.75 -10.87 19.67
CA LEU A 273 -2.11 -9.93 18.74
C LEU A 273 -3.12 -8.94 18.12
N GLY A 274 -4.38 -9.36 17.93
CA GLY A 274 -5.44 -8.55 17.31
C GLY A 274 -6.03 -7.45 18.21
N VAL A 275 -5.94 -7.56 19.52
CA VAL A 275 -6.67 -6.70 20.50
C VAL A 275 -6.09 -5.28 20.62
N GLY A 276 -4.86 -5.02 20.19
CA GLY A 276 -4.14 -3.79 20.49
C GLY A 276 -4.02 -2.75 19.36
N ALA A 277 -4.79 -1.67 19.36
CA ALA A 277 -4.52 -0.51 18.48
C ALA A 277 -5.04 0.84 18.99
N VAL A 278 -4.18 1.86 19.28
CA VAL A 278 -4.33 3.33 19.05
C VAL A 278 -3.10 4.16 19.54
N ALA A 279 -2.67 5.19 18.74
CA ALA A 279 -1.92 6.48 18.95
C ALA A 279 -0.40 6.61 18.67
N ALA A 280 -0.08 7.58 17.86
CA ALA A 280 0.87 8.70 17.60
C ALA A 280 2.42 8.53 17.54
N SER A 281 3.07 9.43 16.77
CA SER A 281 4.37 9.37 16.08
C SER A 281 5.69 9.26 16.88
N GLN A 282 5.73 9.53 18.16
CA GLN A 282 6.89 9.17 19.03
C GLN A 282 6.91 7.66 19.30
N LEU A 283 5.85 6.99 18.95
CA LEU A 283 5.61 5.56 19.18
C LEU A 283 6.32 4.64 18.18
N LEU A 284 6.90 5.12 17.08
CA LEU A 284 7.59 4.22 16.12
C LEU A 284 8.82 3.54 16.73
N LEU A 285 9.60 4.28 17.52
CA LEU A 285 10.73 3.73 18.25
C LEU A 285 10.25 2.74 19.32
N VAL A 286 9.32 3.18 20.17
CA VAL A 286 8.77 2.35 21.25
C VAL A 286 8.07 1.13 20.67
N ALA A 287 7.23 1.29 19.64
CA ALA A 287 6.55 0.20 18.98
C ALA A 287 7.52 -0.82 18.38
N GLY A 288 8.59 -0.35 17.71
CA GLY A 288 9.62 -1.24 17.18
C GLY A 288 10.35 -2.01 18.29
N LEU A 289 10.70 -1.36 19.40
CA LEU A 289 11.35 -2.02 20.55
C LEU A 289 10.41 -3.01 21.25
N VAL A 290 9.14 -2.66 21.44
CA VAL A 290 8.11 -3.55 22.00
C VAL A 290 7.94 -4.80 21.12
N TYR A 291 7.82 -4.60 19.81
CA TYR A 291 7.67 -5.71 18.88
C TYR A 291 8.92 -6.59 18.84
N GLY A 292 10.11 -5.99 18.79
CA GLY A 292 11.39 -6.70 18.87
C GLY A 292 11.55 -7.49 20.18
N GLY A 293 11.21 -6.87 21.30
CA GLY A 293 11.17 -7.51 22.62
C GLY A 293 10.20 -8.70 22.67
N THR A 294 9.04 -8.59 22.03
CA THR A 294 8.11 -9.72 21.92
C THR A 294 8.72 -10.88 21.13
N LEU A 295 9.42 -10.61 20.02
CA LEU A 295 10.12 -11.67 19.27
C LEU A 295 11.19 -12.38 20.13
N LEU A 296 11.89 -11.64 21.00
CA LEU A 296 12.82 -12.23 21.96
C LEU A 296 12.11 -13.03 23.05
N VAL A 297 10.95 -12.59 23.54
CA VAL A 297 10.12 -13.38 24.46
C VAL A 297 9.68 -14.69 23.80
N LEU A 298 9.22 -14.66 22.56
CA LEU A 298 8.86 -15.85 21.79
C LEU A 298 10.07 -16.80 21.59
N ALA A 299 11.28 -16.24 21.45
CA ALA A 299 12.51 -17.00 21.31
C ALA A 299 12.96 -17.68 22.62
N LEU A 300 12.79 -17.02 23.76
CA LEU A 300 13.47 -17.41 25.00
C LEU A 300 12.51 -18.00 26.05
N VAL A 301 11.22 -17.62 26.03
CA VAL A 301 10.27 -17.97 27.08
C VAL A 301 9.29 -19.04 26.61
N PRO A 302 9.35 -20.29 27.14
CA PRO A 302 8.43 -21.38 26.77
C PRO A 302 7.16 -21.41 27.66
N VAL A 303 6.64 -20.26 28.10
CA VAL A 303 5.48 -20.17 29.00
C VAL A 303 4.32 -19.55 28.22
N PRO A 304 3.24 -20.33 27.93
CA PRO A 304 2.11 -19.87 27.10
C PRO A 304 1.48 -18.55 27.57
N ALA A 305 1.27 -18.39 28.87
CA ALA A 305 0.66 -17.20 29.42
C ALA A 305 1.50 -15.93 29.20
N LEU A 306 2.83 -16.01 29.36
CA LEU A 306 3.73 -14.88 29.16
C LEU A 306 3.84 -14.53 27.67
N VAL A 307 3.90 -15.53 26.79
CA VAL A 307 3.88 -15.32 25.34
C VAL A 307 2.59 -14.65 24.90
N THR A 308 1.43 -15.16 25.37
CA THR A 308 0.12 -14.55 25.08
C THR A 308 0.05 -13.10 25.57
N ALA A 309 0.51 -12.84 26.78
CA ALA A 309 0.56 -11.47 27.33
C ALA A 309 1.47 -10.54 26.50
N ALA A 310 2.64 -11.02 26.03
CA ALA A 310 3.55 -10.23 25.21
C ALA A 310 3.01 -9.95 23.80
N LEU A 311 2.14 -10.80 23.25
CA LEU A 311 1.53 -10.60 21.93
C LEU A 311 0.53 -9.44 21.90
N VAL A 312 -0.13 -9.09 23.01
CA VAL A 312 -1.04 -7.94 23.07
C VAL A 312 -0.31 -6.63 22.75
N PRO A 313 0.75 -6.24 23.46
CA PRO A 313 1.49 -5.03 23.13
C PRO A 313 2.17 -5.10 21.74
N ALA A 314 2.56 -6.29 21.27
CA ALA A 314 3.07 -6.43 19.90
C ALA A 314 1.99 -6.12 18.84
N GLY A 315 0.75 -6.52 19.06
CA GLY A 315 -0.38 -6.15 18.21
C GLY A 315 -0.64 -4.65 18.18
N VAL A 316 -0.58 -3.98 19.36
CA VAL A 316 -0.60 -2.50 19.44
C VAL A 316 0.50 -1.90 18.58
N ALA A 317 1.73 -2.37 18.77
CA ALA A 317 2.90 -1.88 18.06
C ALA A 317 2.77 -2.05 16.54
N TRP A 318 2.34 -3.22 16.09
CA TRP A 318 2.09 -3.52 14.68
C TRP A 318 1.09 -2.55 14.05
N MET A 319 -0.07 -2.40 14.68
CA MET A 319 -1.12 -1.50 14.17
C MET A 319 -0.69 -0.04 14.21
N THR A 320 0.00 0.38 15.27
CA THR A 320 0.51 1.75 15.42
C THR A 320 1.47 2.11 14.27
N VAL A 321 2.45 1.26 13.99
CA VAL A 321 3.42 1.51 12.92
C VAL A 321 2.73 1.54 11.56
N LEU A 322 1.90 0.53 11.24
CA LEU A 322 1.22 0.46 9.94
C LEU A 322 0.25 1.62 9.74
N SER A 323 -0.53 1.99 10.76
CA SER A 323 -1.47 3.11 10.69
C SER A 323 -0.72 4.43 10.49
N THR A 324 0.38 4.65 11.23
CA THR A 324 1.19 5.87 11.13
C THR A 324 1.83 6.00 9.74
N VAL A 325 2.43 4.92 9.23
CA VAL A 325 3.08 4.91 7.91
C VAL A 325 2.05 5.09 6.80
N ASN A 326 0.91 4.39 6.87
CA ASN A 326 -0.17 4.52 5.90
C ASN A 326 -0.79 5.93 5.91
N ALA A 327 -1.06 6.48 7.09
CA ALA A 327 -1.56 7.86 7.23
C ALA A 327 -0.55 8.88 6.68
N ALA A 328 0.75 8.72 6.97
CA ALA A 328 1.78 9.58 6.43
C ALA A 328 1.81 9.54 4.89
N MET A 329 1.63 8.36 4.26
CA MET A 329 1.52 8.23 2.81
C MET A 329 0.27 8.93 2.27
N GLN A 330 -0.90 8.66 2.86
CA GLN A 330 -2.17 9.23 2.39
C GLN A 330 -2.20 10.77 2.53
N LEU A 331 -1.68 11.29 3.62
CA LEU A 331 -1.63 12.72 3.89
C LEU A 331 -0.58 13.45 3.06
N PHE A 332 0.50 12.80 2.66
CA PHE A 332 1.57 13.43 1.90
C PHE A 332 1.33 13.41 0.40
N LEU A 333 0.67 12.40 -0.14
CA LEU A 333 0.50 12.23 -1.59
C LEU A 333 -0.60 13.16 -2.14
N PRO A 334 -0.29 13.99 -3.16
CA PRO A 334 -1.29 14.73 -3.91
C PRO A 334 -2.32 13.81 -4.56
N GLY A 335 -3.55 14.31 -4.77
CA GLY A 335 -4.67 13.53 -5.27
C GLY A 335 -4.36 12.74 -6.55
N TRP A 336 -3.66 13.37 -7.51
CA TRP A 336 -3.37 12.79 -8.82
C TRP A 336 -2.40 11.57 -8.78
N VAL A 337 -1.60 11.43 -7.71
CA VAL A 337 -0.62 10.33 -7.58
C VAL A 337 -0.92 9.42 -6.38
N ARG A 338 -1.94 9.75 -5.58
CA ARG A 338 -2.23 9.07 -4.30
C ARG A 338 -2.44 7.55 -4.48
N ALA A 339 -3.29 7.14 -5.41
CA ALA A 339 -3.56 5.72 -5.65
C ALA A 339 -2.29 4.95 -6.02
N ARG A 340 -1.45 5.54 -6.89
CA ARG A 340 -0.18 4.94 -7.34
C ARG A 340 0.86 4.85 -6.23
N GLY A 341 0.99 5.90 -5.42
CA GLY A 341 1.88 5.90 -4.26
C GLY A 341 1.46 4.87 -3.21
N LEU A 342 0.16 4.73 -2.97
CA LEU A 342 -0.37 3.68 -2.09
C LEU A 342 -0.17 2.28 -2.66
N SER A 343 -0.25 2.08 -3.97
CA SER A 343 0.08 0.78 -4.60
C SER A 343 1.56 0.42 -4.38
N VAL A 344 2.48 1.39 -4.52
CA VAL A 344 3.90 1.16 -4.21
C VAL A 344 4.10 0.84 -2.72
N TYR A 345 3.37 1.50 -1.82
CA TYR A 345 3.38 1.16 -0.40
C TYR A 345 2.90 -0.29 -0.15
N GLN A 346 1.83 -0.71 -0.80
CA GLN A 346 1.33 -2.09 -0.72
C GLN A 346 2.33 -3.11 -1.28
N MET A 347 3.07 -2.76 -2.35
CA MET A 347 4.15 -3.59 -2.87
C MET A 347 5.29 -3.75 -1.85
N VAL A 348 5.70 -2.68 -1.18
CA VAL A 348 6.74 -2.72 -0.13
C VAL A 348 6.25 -3.54 1.06
N PHE A 349 5.00 -3.37 1.46
CA PHE A 349 4.39 -4.14 2.54
C PHE A 349 4.32 -5.65 2.19
N ALA A 350 3.71 -6.00 1.06
CA ALA A 350 3.55 -7.39 0.64
C ALA A 350 4.90 -8.05 0.32
N GLY A 351 5.80 -7.32 -0.33
CA GLY A 351 7.17 -7.77 -0.60
C GLY A 351 7.97 -8.00 0.68
N GLY A 352 7.87 -7.08 1.64
CA GLY A 352 8.49 -7.24 2.96
C GLY A 352 7.96 -8.44 3.73
N GLN A 353 6.65 -8.69 3.66
CA GLN A 353 6.02 -9.88 4.25
C GLN A 353 6.47 -11.17 3.54
N ALA A 354 6.43 -11.21 2.22
CA ALA A 354 6.77 -12.41 1.45
C ALA A 354 8.26 -12.77 1.57
N LEU A 355 9.14 -11.82 1.31
CA LEU A 355 10.59 -12.02 1.35
C LEU A 355 11.10 -12.21 2.78
N GLY A 356 10.53 -11.47 3.72
CA GLY A 356 10.85 -11.63 5.13
C GLY A 356 10.40 -13.00 5.65
N ALA A 357 9.18 -13.45 5.36
CA ALA A 357 8.72 -14.77 5.75
C ALA A 357 9.64 -15.88 5.20
N LEU A 358 10.00 -15.80 3.92
CA LEU A 358 10.93 -16.75 3.29
C LEU A 358 12.29 -16.75 3.99
N ALA A 359 12.86 -15.59 4.27
CA ALA A 359 14.15 -15.48 4.94
C ALA A 359 14.11 -16.06 6.37
N TRP A 360 13.07 -15.75 7.14
CA TRP A 360 12.92 -16.25 8.51
C TRP A 360 12.59 -17.74 8.55
N GLY A 361 11.80 -18.25 7.61
CA GLY A 361 11.54 -19.68 7.47
C GLY A 361 12.82 -20.46 7.16
N ALA A 362 13.62 -19.99 6.18
CA ALA A 362 14.90 -20.59 5.85
C ALA A 362 15.89 -20.52 7.02
N LEU A 363 15.96 -19.40 7.74
CA LEU A 363 16.81 -19.30 8.93
C LEU A 363 16.33 -20.22 10.06
N GLY A 364 15.01 -20.38 10.21
CA GLY A 364 14.41 -21.32 11.16
C GLY A 364 14.75 -22.78 10.86
N GLU A 365 14.83 -23.14 9.58
CA GLU A 365 15.27 -24.46 9.13
C GLU A 365 16.76 -24.69 9.38
N LEU A 366 17.61 -23.70 9.05
CA LEU A 366 19.08 -23.84 9.10
C LEU A 366 19.64 -23.71 10.52
N ALA A 367 19.12 -22.77 11.32
CA ALA A 367 19.67 -22.41 12.63
C ALA A 367 18.70 -22.66 13.80
N GLY A 368 17.51 -23.14 13.50
CA GLY A 368 16.46 -23.39 14.48
C GLY A 368 15.57 -22.16 14.78
N LEU A 369 14.37 -22.46 15.28
CA LEU A 369 13.31 -21.47 15.55
C LEU A 369 13.75 -20.37 16.51
N VAL A 370 14.50 -20.71 17.56
CA VAL A 370 14.99 -19.76 18.57
C VAL A 370 15.94 -18.74 17.94
N ALA A 371 16.90 -19.21 17.14
CA ALA A 371 17.86 -18.33 16.47
C ALA A 371 17.16 -17.41 15.47
N ALA A 372 16.22 -17.91 14.67
CA ALA A 372 15.46 -17.10 13.71
C ALA A 372 14.68 -15.96 14.41
N LEU A 373 13.98 -16.27 15.49
CA LEU A 373 13.23 -15.28 16.27
C LEU A 373 14.14 -14.28 16.97
N ALA A 374 15.27 -14.74 17.54
CA ALA A 374 16.22 -13.86 18.20
C ALA A 374 16.88 -12.88 17.23
N VAL A 375 17.29 -13.36 16.04
CA VAL A 375 17.86 -12.52 14.98
C VAL A 375 16.81 -11.52 14.46
N ALA A 376 15.55 -11.95 14.26
CA ALA A 376 14.46 -11.06 13.85
C ALA A 376 14.19 -9.98 14.91
N GLY A 377 14.20 -10.35 16.20
CA GLY A 377 14.05 -9.41 17.31
C GLY A 377 15.18 -8.39 17.36
N ALA A 378 16.43 -8.82 17.20
CA ALA A 378 17.59 -7.96 17.13
C ALA A 378 17.52 -7.01 15.90
N ALA A 379 17.17 -7.55 14.72
CA ALA A 379 17.00 -6.74 13.51
C ALA A 379 15.90 -5.68 13.68
N MET A 380 14.79 -6.02 14.35
CA MET A 380 13.73 -5.07 14.69
C MET A 380 14.21 -3.99 15.65
N ALA A 381 14.97 -4.35 16.69
CA ALA A 381 15.53 -3.37 17.63
C ALA A 381 16.50 -2.42 16.92
N VAL A 382 17.39 -2.92 16.06
CA VAL A 382 18.28 -2.10 15.23
C VAL A 382 17.45 -1.17 14.33
N ALA A 383 16.44 -1.68 13.66
CA ALA A 383 15.54 -0.88 12.80
C ALA A 383 14.84 0.22 13.61
N ALA A 384 14.37 -0.08 14.82
CA ALA A 384 13.77 0.91 15.72
C ALA A 384 14.77 1.99 16.16
N LEU A 385 15.99 1.61 16.54
CA LEU A 385 17.04 2.55 16.94
C LEU A 385 17.50 3.50 15.81
N THR A 386 17.22 3.18 14.55
CA THR A 386 17.43 4.12 13.44
C THR A 386 16.37 5.22 13.35
N VAL A 387 15.28 5.17 14.14
CA VAL A 387 14.20 6.19 14.08
C VAL A 387 14.70 7.59 14.41
N PRO A 388 15.50 7.83 15.48
CA PRO A 388 16.05 9.14 15.75
C PRO A 388 17.02 9.65 14.66
N LEU A 389 17.77 8.74 14.01
CA LEU A 389 18.73 9.10 12.95
C LEU A 389 18.02 9.53 11.66
N TRP A 390 16.89 8.89 11.34
CA TRP A 390 16.10 9.18 10.15
C TRP A 390 14.60 9.30 10.49
N PRO A 391 14.17 10.35 11.24
CA PRO A 391 12.77 10.51 11.60
C PRO A 391 11.89 10.71 10.37
N LEU A 392 10.60 10.38 10.50
CA LEU A 392 9.61 10.82 9.52
C LEU A 392 9.60 12.35 9.54
N ARG A 393 9.73 12.96 8.35
CA ARG A 393 9.71 14.42 8.23
C ARG A 393 8.32 14.94 8.60
N ASP A 394 8.28 15.99 9.42
CA ASP A 394 7.05 16.72 9.62
C ASP A 394 6.64 17.40 8.29
N THR A 395 5.44 17.10 7.88
CA THR A 395 4.89 17.60 6.62
C THR A 395 3.65 18.47 6.84
N ARG A 396 3.34 18.83 8.09
CA ARG A 396 2.12 19.60 8.45
C ARG A 396 2.11 21.01 7.84
N GLY A 397 3.28 21.61 7.64
CA GLY A 397 3.43 22.95 7.04
C GLY A 397 3.66 22.95 5.52
N VAL A 398 3.59 21.79 4.85
CA VAL A 398 3.80 21.71 3.40
C VAL A 398 2.46 21.90 2.69
N ASP A 399 2.33 23.00 1.93
CA ASP A 399 1.17 23.24 1.08
C ASP A 399 1.14 22.22 -0.08
N ARG A 400 0.11 21.39 -0.12
CA ARG A 400 -0.09 20.29 -1.07
C ARG A 400 -1.30 20.47 -1.96
N ASP A 401 -1.98 21.59 -1.80
CA ASP A 401 -3.11 21.91 -2.64
C ASP A 401 -2.63 22.08 -4.08
N PRO A 402 -3.40 21.59 -5.06
CA PRO A 402 -3.05 21.80 -6.46
C PRO A 402 -2.92 23.29 -6.74
N ALA A 403 -1.77 23.68 -7.27
CA ALA A 403 -1.49 25.07 -7.60
C ALA A 403 -1.34 25.20 -9.12
N VAL A 404 -2.32 25.78 -9.76
CA VAL A 404 -2.25 26.18 -11.18
C VAL A 404 -1.73 27.62 -11.21
N TYR A 405 -0.44 27.80 -11.48
CA TYR A 405 0.20 29.12 -11.47
C TYR A 405 1.10 29.36 -12.70
N TRP A 406 1.26 28.36 -13.55
CA TRP A 406 1.90 28.55 -14.82
C TRP A 406 0.88 29.10 -15.81
N PRO A 407 1.25 30.09 -16.66
CA PRO A 407 0.39 30.53 -17.75
C PRO A 407 0.18 29.37 -18.73
N GLU A 408 -0.97 29.36 -19.38
CA GLU A 408 -1.21 28.38 -20.45
C GLU A 408 -0.17 28.58 -21.55
N PRO A 409 0.49 27.49 -22.00
CA PRO A 409 1.49 27.60 -23.05
C PRO A 409 0.82 27.91 -24.37
N HIS A 410 1.19 29.05 -24.96
CA HIS A 410 0.72 29.43 -26.30
C HIS A 410 1.70 28.90 -27.35
N LEU A 411 1.27 27.88 -28.10
CA LEU A 411 2.00 27.39 -29.25
C LEU A 411 1.43 27.98 -30.53
N MET A 412 2.32 28.34 -31.46
CA MET A 412 1.95 28.72 -32.82
C MET A 412 1.77 27.47 -33.73
N LEU A 413 2.21 26.32 -33.26
CA LEU A 413 2.09 25.02 -33.93
C LEU A 413 0.97 24.21 -33.32
N ASP A 414 0.21 23.49 -34.15
CA ASP A 414 -0.77 22.51 -33.67
C ASP A 414 -0.06 21.26 -33.14
N ALA A 415 0.17 21.23 -31.84
CA ALA A 415 0.79 20.08 -31.20
C ALA A 415 -0.25 19.00 -30.91
N HIS A 416 -0.10 17.82 -31.50
CA HIS A 416 -0.90 16.67 -31.12
C HIS A 416 -0.59 16.26 -29.66
N PRO A 417 -1.56 15.80 -28.84
CA PRO A 417 -1.33 15.40 -27.44
C PRO A 417 -0.16 14.43 -27.23
N ARG A 418 0.11 13.59 -28.23
CA ARG A 418 1.19 12.59 -28.22
C ARG A 418 2.53 13.10 -28.73
N THR A 419 2.58 14.28 -29.32
CA THR A 419 3.84 14.85 -29.83
C THR A 419 4.87 14.90 -28.69
N GLY A 420 6.03 14.34 -28.91
CA GLY A 420 7.10 14.31 -27.92
C GLY A 420 8.27 13.44 -28.36
N PRO A 421 9.38 13.50 -27.61
CA PRO A 421 9.54 14.21 -26.34
C PRO A 421 9.56 15.74 -26.49
N VAL A 422 8.94 16.45 -25.55
CA VAL A 422 8.96 17.92 -25.50
C VAL A 422 10.12 18.40 -24.64
N LEU A 423 10.92 19.30 -25.18
CA LEU A 423 12.00 19.96 -24.44
C LEU A 423 11.55 21.36 -24.04
N VAL A 424 11.58 21.64 -22.75
CA VAL A 424 11.25 22.96 -22.21
C VAL A 424 12.53 23.61 -21.73
N THR A 425 12.76 24.86 -22.18
CA THR A 425 13.88 25.67 -21.73
C THR A 425 13.37 26.91 -21.03
N VAL A 426 14.01 27.27 -19.91
CA VAL A 426 13.70 28.48 -19.15
C VAL A 426 15.00 29.24 -18.92
N SER A 427 15.04 30.48 -19.42
CA SER A 427 16.22 31.33 -19.33
C SER A 427 16.10 32.32 -18.19
N TYR A 428 17.15 32.44 -17.40
CA TYR A 428 17.25 33.31 -16.23
C TYR A 428 18.49 34.19 -16.32
N THR A 429 18.43 35.42 -15.81
CA THR A 429 19.56 36.27 -15.54
C THR A 429 19.75 36.41 -14.04
N VAL A 430 20.93 36.08 -13.51
CA VAL A 430 21.20 35.99 -12.07
C VAL A 430 22.44 36.84 -11.73
N PRO A 431 22.31 37.85 -10.87
CA PRO A 431 23.46 38.64 -10.40
C PRO A 431 24.56 37.77 -9.78
N PRO A 432 25.85 38.13 -9.96
CA PRO A 432 26.98 37.32 -9.48
C PRO A 432 26.87 36.91 -8.02
N GLU A 433 26.45 37.83 -7.16
CA GLU A 433 26.35 37.66 -5.73
C GLU A 433 25.23 36.70 -5.29
N ARG A 434 24.26 36.38 -6.19
CA ARG A 434 23.13 35.49 -5.94
C ARG A 434 23.22 34.13 -6.60
N GLN A 435 24.27 33.89 -7.44
CA GLN A 435 24.37 32.69 -8.26
C GLN A 435 24.40 31.39 -7.45
N ASP A 436 25.15 31.34 -6.35
CA ASP A 436 25.23 30.13 -5.51
C ASP A 436 23.88 29.84 -4.81
N ALA A 437 23.23 30.89 -4.31
CA ALA A 437 21.90 30.77 -3.73
C ALA A 437 20.86 30.32 -4.77
N PHE A 438 20.95 30.83 -6.00
CA PHE A 438 20.09 30.43 -7.10
C PHE A 438 20.29 28.96 -7.47
N VAL A 439 21.53 28.50 -7.62
CA VAL A 439 21.83 27.09 -7.90
C VAL A 439 21.25 26.17 -6.83
N GLU A 440 21.36 26.54 -5.55
CA GLU A 440 20.77 25.77 -4.46
C GLU A 440 19.24 25.78 -4.51
N ALA A 441 18.61 26.93 -4.74
CA ALA A 441 17.15 27.04 -4.91
C ALA A 441 16.67 26.19 -6.09
N MET A 442 17.37 26.20 -7.21
CA MET A 442 17.05 25.44 -8.42
C MET A 442 17.13 23.91 -8.22
N ARG A 443 17.88 23.42 -7.23
CA ARG A 443 17.85 22.00 -6.87
C ARG A 443 16.46 21.57 -6.38
N ALA A 444 15.72 22.45 -5.69
CA ALA A 444 14.35 22.18 -5.27
C ALA A 444 13.39 22.17 -6.46
N VAL A 445 13.55 23.13 -7.38
CA VAL A 445 12.79 23.21 -8.64
C VAL A 445 13.04 21.94 -9.48
N GLY A 446 14.29 21.52 -9.65
CA GLY A 446 14.62 20.31 -10.40
C GLY A 446 14.03 19.02 -9.80
N ARG A 447 13.91 18.94 -8.46
CA ARG A 447 13.17 17.82 -7.83
C ARG A 447 11.68 17.89 -8.15
N SER A 448 11.09 19.07 -8.16
CA SER A 448 9.69 19.29 -8.54
C SER A 448 9.46 18.87 -10.00
N ARG A 449 10.26 19.34 -10.96
CA ARG A 449 10.14 18.97 -12.39
C ARG A 449 10.14 17.46 -12.59
N ARG A 450 11.15 16.77 -12.00
CA ARG A 450 11.27 15.31 -12.11
C ARG A 450 10.12 14.57 -11.45
N ARG A 451 9.62 15.06 -10.32
CA ARG A 451 8.49 14.48 -9.60
C ARG A 451 7.20 14.60 -10.39
N THR A 452 6.96 15.72 -11.07
CA THR A 452 5.69 16.04 -11.74
C THR A 452 5.62 15.59 -13.19
N GLY A 453 6.75 15.24 -13.86
CA GLY A 453 6.68 14.74 -15.24
C GLY A 453 7.99 14.70 -16.00
N ALA A 454 9.01 15.48 -15.62
CA ALA A 454 10.25 15.55 -16.37
C ALA A 454 11.05 14.24 -16.31
N MET A 455 11.45 13.73 -17.47
CA MET A 455 12.36 12.58 -17.60
C MET A 455 13.81 12.97 -17.32
N ARG A 456 14.22 14.14 -17.82
CA ARG A 456 15.54 14.72 -17.63
C ARG A 456 15.39 16.16 -17.18
N TRP A 457 16.33 16.63 -16.40
CA TRP A 457 16.42 18.00 -15.92
C TRP A 457 17.87 18.40 -15.73
N GLY A 458 18.23 19.59 -16.16
CA GLY A 458 19.53 20.19 -15.96
C GLY A 458 19.43 21.71 -15.81
N LEU A 459 20.40 22.29 -15.10
CA LEU A 459 20.62 23.72 -15.02
C LEU A 459 22.02 23.99 -15.60
N PHE A 460 22.11 24.88 -16.58
CA PHE A 460 23.31 25.19 -17.31
C PHE A 460 23.61 26.68 -17.20
N ARG A 461 24.89 27.05 -17.27
CA ARG A 461 25.30 28.44 -17.48
C ARG A 461 25.31 28.71 -18.98
N ALA A 462 24.75 29.83 -19.40
CA ALA A 462 24.81 30.27 -20.80
C ALA A 462 26.20 30.79 -21.12
N GLY A 463 26.91 30.16 -22.05
CA GLY A 463 28.27 30.56 -22.42
C GLY A 463 28.35 31.94 -23.12
N GLU A 464 27.28 32.28 -23.83
CA GLU A 464 27.20 33.54 -24.63
C GLU A 464 26.57 34.70 -23.87
N ARG A 465 26.11 34.51 -22.64
CA ARG A 465 25.43 35.54 -21.82
C ARG A 465 26.09 35.66 -20.46
N ALA A 466 26.61 36.82 -20.12
CA ALA A 466 27.06 37.10 -18.78
C ALA A 466 25.91 36.92 -17.81
N HIS A 467 26.15 36.18 -16.71
CA HIS A 467 25.17 35.93 -15.66
C HIS A 467 23.92 35.14 -16.10
N GLY A 468 23.93 34.53 -17.32
CA GLY A 468 22.84 33.74 -17.87
C GLY A 468 22.83 32.31 -17.33
N PHE A 469 21.63 31.83 -16.93
CA PHE A 469 21.35 30.43 -16.64
C PHE A 469 20.20 29.93 -17.49
N VAL A 470 20.26 28.65 -17.88
CA VAL A 470 19.21 27.98 -18.64
C VAL A 470 18.84 26.71 -17.91
N GLU A 471 17.58 26.63 -17.45
CA GLU A 471 16.96 25.39 -17.05
C GLU A 471 16.50 24.65 -18.30
N VAL A 472 16.79 23.36 -18.37
CA VAL A 472 16.37 22.49 -19.49
C VAL A 472 15.73 21.25 -18.89
N TYR A 473 14.50 20.95 -19.29
CA TYR A 473 13.89 19.69 -18.92
C TYR A 473 13.07 19.10 -20.06
N GLN A 474 12.98 17.78 -20.05
CA GLN A 474 12.33 16.99 -21.08
C GLN A 474 11.15 16.23 -20.50
N VAL A 475 9.99 16.32 -21.13
CA VAL A 475 8.78 15.56 -20.80
C VAL A 475 8.42 14.59 -21.92
N PRO A 476 7.74 13.45 -21.63
CA PRO A 476 7.50 12.40 -22.62
C PRO A 476 6.60 12.83 -23.78
N SER A 477 5.65 13.73 -23.55
CA SER A 477 4.69 14.21 -24.55
C SER A 477 4.12 15.56 -24.18
N TRP A 478 3.47 16.22 -25.13
CA TRP A 478 2.77 17.47 -24.93
C TRP A 478 1.63 17.33 -23.89
N GLU A 479 0.84 16.25 -23.97
CA GLU A 479 -0.19 15.95 -23.00
C GLU A 479 0.36 15.85 -21.55
N GLU A 480 1.54 15.23 -21.38
CA GLU A 480 2.19 15.13 -20.07
C GLU A 480 2.66 16.50 -19.55
N HIS A 481 3.08 17.39 -20.45
CA HIS A 481 3.41 18.77 -20.12
C HIS A 481 2.17 19.56 -19.69
N LEU A 482 1.07 19.46 -20.44
CA LEU A 482 -0.20 20.09 -20.07
C LEU A 482 -0.73 19.60 -18.70
N ARG A 483 -0.51 18.32 -18.38
CA ARG A 483 -0.85 17.76 -17.06
C ARG A 483 0.00 18.36 -15.93
N GLN A 484 1.23 18.81 -16.21
CA GLN A 484 1.99 19.57 -15.21
C GLN A 484 1.32 20.92 -14.93
N HIS A 485 0.84 21.63 -15.96
CA HIS A 485 0.10 22.88 -15.83
C HIS A 485 -1.25 22.65 -15.11
N GLY A 486 -1.97 21.58 -15.43
CA GLY A 486 -3.34 21.30 -15.00
C GLY A 486 -3.52 20.70 -13.60
N GLY A 487 -2.55 20.83 -12.67
CA GLY A 487 -2.77 20.45 -11.27
C GLY A 487 -1.84 19.37 -10.69
N ARG A 488 -0.72 19.05 -11.33
CA ARG A 488 0.33 18.20 -10.70
C ARG A 488 1.27 18.98 -9.79
N LEU A 489 1.35 20.30 -9.98
CA LEU A 489 2.09 21.21 -9.11
C LEU A 489 1.30 21.50 -7.85
N THR A 490 2.01 21.74 -6.76
CA THR A 490 1.44 22.06 -5.44
C THR A 490 1.90 23.45 -4.99
N GLY A 491 1.27 24.02 -3.96
CA GLY A 491 1.71 25.27 -3.38
C GLY A 491 3.17 25.24 -2.92
N ALA A 492 3.66 24.09 -2.45
CA ALA A 492 5.08 23.90 -2.11
C ALA A 492 6.00 23.99 -3.34
N ASP A 493 5.55 23.52 -4.51
CA ASP A 493 6.30 23.65 -5.78
C ASP A 493 6.35 25.09 -6.24
N ARG A 494 5.20 25.78 -6.16
CA ARG A 494 5.09 27.21 -6.40
C ARG A 494 6.05 28.01 -5.53
N ALA A 495 6.04 27.77 -4.22
CA ALA A 495 6.93 28.47 -3.29
C ALA A 495 8.44 28.19 -3.59
N ALA A 496 8.78 27.00 -4.12
CA ALA A 496 10.14 26.70 -4.52
C ALA A 496 10.57 27.50 -5.77
N GLU A 497 9.67 27.62 -6.76
CA GLU A 497 9.91 28.45 -7.96
C GLU A 497 9.98 29.94 -7.62
N GLU A 498 9.08 30.44 -6.80
CA GLU A 498 9.06 31.84 -6.35
C GLU A 498 10.37 32.22 -5.64
N ARG A 499 10.90 31.31 -4.78
CA ARG A 499 12.23 31.54 -4.16
C ARG A 499 13.34 31.60 -5.16
N ALA A 500 13.34 30.75 -6.19
CA ALA A 500 14.36 30.78 -7.24
C ALA A 500 14.22 32.06 -8.09
N ARG A 501 13.01 32.43 -8.47
CA ARG A 501 12.72 33.66 -9.25
C ARG A 501 13.08 34.94 -8.50
N ALA A 502 12.92 34.98 -7.18
CA ALA A 502 13.31 36.15 -6.36
C ALA A 502 14.82 36.44 -6.40
N LEU A 503 15.63 35.49 -6.88
CA LEU A 503 17.09 35.64 -7.03
C LEU A 503 17.49 36.08 -8.45
N THR A 504 16.54 36.17 -9.39
CA THR A 504 16.76 36.55 -10.80
C THR A 504 16.43 38.01 -11.04
N GLU A 505 16.97 38.57 -12.14
CA GLU A 505 16.66 39.89 -12.65
C GLU A 505 16.09 39.79 -14.06
N GLY A 506 15.23 40.73 -14.42
CA GLY A 506 14.57 40.77 -15.71
C GLY A 506 13.51 39.65 -15.91
N ASP A 507 13.03 39.55 -17.14
CA ASP A 507 11.99 38.63 -17.53
C ASP A 507 12.52 37.20 -17.69
N VAL A 508 11.75 36.22 -17.19
CA VAL A 508 12.03 34.81 -17.40
C VAL A 508 11.42 34.38 -18.73
N HIS A 509 12.23 33.91 -19.65
CA HIS A 509 11.78 33.45 -20.97
C HIS A 509 11.63 31.92 -20.98
N VAL A 510 10.43 31.46 -21.36
CA VAL A 510 10.10 30.02 -21.48
C VAL A 510 9.91 29.70 -22.96
N ALA A 511 10.59 28.65 -23.43
CA ALA A 511 10.40 28.14 -24.79
C ALA A 511 10.09 26.63 -24.76
N HIS A 512 9.20 26.21 -25.65
CA HIS A 512 8.81 24.82 -25.83
C HIS A 512 9.31 24.34 -27.19
N LEU A 513 10.15 23.30 -27.17
CA LEU A 513 10.70 22.70 -28.39
C LEU A 513 10.06 21.35 -28.62
N LEU A 514 9.42 21.21 -29.76
CA LEU A 514 8.78 19.97 -30.22
C LEU A 514 9.71 19.27 -31.20
N PRO A 515 9.64 17.93 -31.36
CA PRO A 515 10.37 17.22 -32.39
C PRO A 515 10.06 17.79 -33.77
N ALA A 516 11.08 17.98 -34.59
CA ALA A 516 10.92 18.43 -36.00
C ALA A 516 10.32 17.30 -36.87
N ASP A 517 10.65 16.06 -36.51
CA ASP A 517 10.14 14.88 -37.20
C ASP A 517 8.91 14.36 -36.44
N GLU A 518 7.73 14.42 -37.02
CA GLU A 518 6.57 13.69 -36.50
C GLU A 518 6.74 12.20 -36.77
N PRO A 519 6.53 11.32 -35.75
CA PRO A 519 6.56 9.87 -35.97
C PRO A 519 5.36 9.37 -36.77
#